data_c99c18fb5537bb687edafa8894f0b6b8
#
_entry.id   c99c18fb5537bb687edafa8894f0b6b8
#
_cell.length_a   1.000
_cell.length_b   1.000
_cell.length_c   1.000
_cell.angle_alpha   90.00
_cell.angle_beta   90.00
_cell.angle_gamma   90.00
#
_symmetry.space_group_name_H-M   'P 1'
#
loop_
_entity.id
_entity.type
_entity.pdbx_description
1 polymer ?
#
loop_
_entity_poly.entity_id
_entity_poly.type
_entity_poly.pdbx_seq_one_letter_code
_entity_poly.pdbx_strand_id
1 'polypeptide(L)'
;LVSLQHYNAAKENYEKMNHFARPEEIKQADARLNQTIANEDLIKKNIRDSYVTAPVSGFVVEKYFEAGETVSPLSSLLKLSDLSVVKLKIYVSEEELGRVKLDQKADVKVDAYKSKTFEGNVIYISPEAEFTPKNIQTQDERTKLVFAVKIEIKNPDFDLKPGMPADAVVHID
;
A
#
# COMPACT_ATOMS: atom_id res chain seq x y z
N LEU A 1 -47.62 -49.69 44.28
CA LEU A 1 -46.21 -49.61 43.86
C LEU A 1 -46.05 -49.87 42.36
N VAL A 2 -46.70 -50.87 41.78
CA VAL A 2 -46.59 -51.20 40.33
C VAL A 2 -47.10 -50.07 39.39
N SER A 3 -48.24 -49.42 39.78
CA SER A 3 -48.80 -48.34 38.99
C SER A 3 -47.92 -47.09 38.92
N LEU A 4 -47.19 -46.81 40.00
CA LEU A 4 -46.25 -45.68 40.06
C LEU A 4 -45.01 -45.92 39.17
N GLN A 5 -44.55 -47.17 39.13
CA GLN A 5 -43.44 -47.60 38.22
C GLN A 5 -43.86 -47.49 36.77
N HIS A 6 -45.05 -47.90 36.39
CA HIS A 6 -45.56 -47.72 35.02
C HIS A 6 -45.76 -46.26 34.65
N TYR A 7 -46.21 -45.40 35.55
CA TYR A 7 -46.31 -43.98 35.32
C TYR A 7 -44.94 -43.34 35.08
N ASN A 8 -43.97 -43.67 35.95
CA ASN A 8 -42.61 -43.13 35.80
C ASN A 8 -41.94 -43.56 34.46
N ALA A 9 -42.10 -44.85 34.11
CA ALA A 9 -41.60 -45.35 32.83
C ALA A 9 -42.27 -44.67 31.61
N ALA A 10 -43.57 -44.44 31.66
CA ALA A 10 -44.30 -43.72 30.62
C ALA A 10 -43.84 -42.22 30.52
N LYS A 11 -43.61 -41.61 31.67
CA LYS A 11 -43.13 -40.24 31.74
C LYS A 11 -41.70 -40.09 31.17
N GLU A 12 -40.79 -41.00 31.54
CA GLU A 12 -39.45 -41.00 30.98
C GLU A 12 -39.43 -41.24 29.48
N ASN A 13 -40.30 -42.13 28.99
CA ASN A 13 -40.43 -42.32 27.52
C ASN A 13 -41.00 -41.09 26.85
N TYR A 14 -41.96 -40.42 27.44
CA TYR A 14 -42.50 -39.17 26.91
C TYR A 14 -41.44 -38.06 26.87
N GLU A 15 -40.64 -37.90 27.93
CA GLU A 15 -39.53 -36.95 27.98
C GLU A 15 -38.46 -37.29 26.96
N LYS A 16 -38.12 -38.58 26.76
CA LYS A 16 -37.21 -39.02 25.69
C LYS A 16 -37.74 -38.76 24.29
N MET A 17 -39.05 -38.88 24.07
CA MET A 17 -39.67 -38.58 22.77
C MET A 17 -39.79 -37.10 22.52
N ASN A 18 -39.95 -36.26 23.57
CA ASN A 18 -39.96 -34.81 23.42
C ASN A 18 -38.57 -34.19 23.16
N HIS A 19 -37.50 -34.88 23.52
CA HIS A 19 -36.13 -34.51 23.14
C HIS A 19 -35.71 -35.29 21.88
N PHE A 20 -36.29 -34.88 20.75
CA PHE A 20 -36.06 -35.54 19.43
C PHE A 20 -34.60 -35.56 18.97
N ALA A 21 -33.73 -34.73 19.59
CA ALA A 21 -32.29 -34.80 19.40
C ALA A 21 -31.57 -34.50 20.72
N ARG A 22 -30.52 -35.24 21.01
CA ARG A 22 -29.71 -34.98 22.19
C ARG A 22 -29.00 -33.63 22.06
N PRO A 23 -28.86 -32.85 23.13
CA PRO A 23 -28.18 -31.55 23.09
C PRO A 23 -26.77 -31.63 22.43
N GLU A 24 -26.09 -32.78 22.62
CA GLU A 24 -24.79 -33.04 22.02
C GLU A 24 -24.84 -33.20 20.49
N GLU A 25 -25.91 -33.83 20.00
CA GLU A 25 -26.14 -34.01 18.55
C GLU A 25 -26.43 -32.67 17.88
N ILE A 26 -27.20 -31.81 18.53
CA ILE A 26 -27.45 -30.44 18.08
C ILE A 26 -26.15 -29.64 18.02
N LYS A 27 -25.35 -29.67 19.10
CA LYS A 27 -24.04 -29.01 19.13
C LYS A 27 -23.08 -29.53 18.05
N GLN A 28 -23.10 -30.83 17.81
CA GLN A 28 -22.27 -31.41 16.75
C GLN A 28 -22.73 -30.97 15.35
N ALA A 29 -24.06 -30.91 15.11
CA ALA A 29 -24.61 -30.41 13.87
C ALA A 29 -24.27 -28.92 13.66
N ASP A 30 -24.40 -28.10 14.71
CA ASP A 30 -24.01 -26.68 14.69
C ASP A 30 -22.51 -26.51 14.39
N ALA A 31 -21.66 -27.31 15.01
CA ALA A 31 -20.23 -27.27 14.75
C ALA A 31 -19.90 -27.62 13.28
N ARG A 32 -20.57 -28.63 12.71
CA ARG A 32 -20.43 -28.99 11.28
C ARG A 32 -20.96 -27.90 10.35
N LEU A 33 -22.08 -27.30 10.72
CA LEU A 33 -22.64 -26.17 9.97
C LEU A 33 -21.65 -24.99 9.94
N ASN A 34 -21.12 -24.60 11.10
CA ASN A 34 -20.15 -23.53 11.22
C ASN A 34 -18.87 -23.81 10.42
N GLN A 35 -18.39 -25.05 10.44
CA GLN A 35 -17.25 -25.47 9.63
C GLN A 35 -17.53 -25.36 8.13
N THR A 36 -18.74 -25.74 7.71
CA THR A 36 -19.14 -25.65 6.30
C THR A 36 -19.25 -24.21 5.85
N ILE A 37 -19.83 -23.34 6.69
CA ILE A 37 -19.91 -21.88 6.43
C ILE A 37 -18.49 -21.29 6.29
N ALA A 38 -17.57 -21.63 7.20
CA ALA A 38 -16.20 -21.15 7.12
C ALA A 38 -15.49 -21.63 5.84
N ASN A 39 -15.74 -22.86 5.40
CA ASN A 39 -15.20 -23.37 4.12
C ASN A 39 -15.81 -22.64 2.92
N GLU A 40 -17.10 -22.34 2.94
CA GLU A 40 -17.77 -21.55 1.90
C GLU A 40 -17.18 -20.16 1.81
N ASP A 41 -16.96 -19.50 2.95
CA ASP A 41 -16.36 -18.17 3.01
C ASP A 41 -14.92 -18.16 2.49
N LEU A 42 -14.14 -19.21 2.76
CA LEU A 42 -12.80 -19.38 2.20
C LEU A 42 -12.84 -19.47 0.67
N ILE A 43 -13.78 -20.28 0.13
CA ILE A 43 -13.93 -20.41 -1.32
C ILE A 43 -14.37 -19.07 -1.94
N LYS A 44 -15.33 -18.38 -1.34
CA LYS A 44 -15.77 -17.06 -1.79
C LYS A 44 -14.62 -16.04 -1.77
N LYS A 45 -13.78 -16.11 -0.73
CA LYS A 45 -12.59 -15.27 -0.65
C LYS A 45 -11.63 -15.57 -1.80
N ASN A 46 -11.32 -16.83 -2.06
CA ASN A 46 -10.44 -17.23 -3.17
C ASN A 46 -10.97 -16.77 -4.54
N ILE A 47 -12.28 -16.85 -4.76
CA ILE A 47 -12.92 -16.34 -5.97
C ILE A 47 -12.74 -14.81 -6.06
N ARG A 48 -12.96 -14.07 -4.99
CA ARG A 48 -12.74 -12.61 -4.98
C ARG A 48 -11.28 -12.26 -5.25
N ASP A 49 -10.36 -12.98 -4.62
CA ASP A 49 -8.92 -12.74 -4.76
C ASP A 49 -8.41 -13.09 -6.19
N SER A 50 -9.17 -13.86 -6.99
CA SER A 50 -8.85 -14.11 -8.40
C SER A 50 -9.15 -12.91 -9.31
N TYR A 51 -9.90 -11.92 -8.83
CA TYR A 51 -10.17 -10.67 -9.54
C TYR A 51 -9.31 -9.56 -8.93
N VAL A 52 -8.19 -9.28 -9.55
CA VAL A 52 -7.27 -8.24 -9.09
C VAL A 52 -7.75 -6.87 -9.55
N THR A 53 -8.05 -6.01 -8.60
CA THR A 53 -8.46 -4.63 -8.86
C THR A 53 -7.40 -3.64 -8.38
N ALA A 54 -7.28 -2.50 -9.05
CA ALA A 54 -6.37 -1.45 -8.62
C ALA A 54 -6.84 -0.85 -7.28
N PRO A 55 -6.00 -0.81 -6.24
CA PRO A 55 -6.37 -0.23 -4.94
C PRO A 55 -6.42 1.30 -4.94
N VAL A 56 -5.78 1.92 -5.92
CA VAL A 56 -5.70 3.38 -6.09
C VAL A 56 -5.84 3.74 -7.56
N SER A 57 -6.28 4.97 -7.83
CA SER A 57 -6.24 5.53 -9.17
C SER A 57 -4.81 5.89 -9.54
N GLY A 58 -4.41 5.67 -10.79
CA GLY A 58 -3.05 5.96 -11.24
C GLY A 58 -2.75 5.38 -12.61
N PHE A 59 -1.49 5.47 -12.97
CA PHE A 59 -0.96 4.94 -14.23
C PHE A 59 -0.20 3.65 -14.00
N VAL A 60 -0.35 2.69 -14.91
CA VAL A 60 0.47 1.48 -14.93
C VAL A 60 1.86 1.88 -15.43
N VAL A 61 2.84 1.80 -14.54
CA VAL A 61 4.25 2.13 -14.85
C VAL A 61 4.98 0.90 -15.36
N GLU A 62 4.64 -0.26 -14.81
CA GLU A 62 5.32 -1.51 -15.12
C GLU A 62 4.34 -2.69 -15.01
N LYS A 63 4.47 -3.62 -15.93
CA LYS A 63 3.70 -4.86 -15.97
C LYS A 63 4.70 -6.01 -15.89
N TYR A 64 4.56 -6.89 -14.91
CA TYR A 64 5.52 -7.96 -14.66
C TYR A 64 5.14 -9.28 -15.33
N PHE A 65 3.85 -9.48 -15.65
CA PHE A 65 3.34 -10.72 -16.23
C PHE A 65 2.47 -10.45 -17.44
N GLU A 66 2.54 -11.32 -18.42
CA GLU A 66 1.67 -11.31 -19.60
C GLU A 66 0.48 -12.27 -19.43
N ALA A 67 -0.56 -12.05 -20.23
CA ALA A 67 -1.71 -12.93 -20.24
C ALA A 67 -1.31 -14.36 -20.68
N GLY A 68 -1.66 -15.34 -19.87
CA GLY A 68 -1.29 -16.75 -20.08
C GLY A 68 -0.11 -17.23 -19.22
N GLU A 69 0.57 -16.35 -18.52
CA GLU A 69 1.64 -16.74 -17.60
C GLU A 69 1.09 -17.19 -16.23
N THR A 70 1.79 -18.12 -15.62
CA THR A 70 1.45 -18.62 -14.29
C THR A 70 2.04 -17.70 -13.22
N VAL A 71 1.19 -17.26 -12.31
CA VAL A 71 1.56 -16.34 -11.24
C VAL A 71 1.50 -17.06 -9.90
N SER A 72 2.54 -16.89 -9.08
CA SER A 72 2.56 -17.39 -7.71
C SER A 72 1.79 -16.46 -6.77
N PRO A 73 1.22 -16.97 -5.68
CA PRO A 73 0.65 -16.11 -4.63
C PRO A 73 1.67 -15.07 -4.16
N LEU A 74 1.20 -13.85 -3.89
CA LEU A 74 2.01 -12.70 -3.45
C LEU A 74 2.96 -12.10 -4.49
N SER A 75 2.92 -12.54 -5.74
CA SER A 75 3.67 -11.90 -6.81
C SER A 75 3.10 -10.52 -7.15
N SER A 76 3.97 -9.53 -7.38
CA SER A 76 3.57 -8.21 -7.89
C SER A 76 3.20 -8.33 -9.36
N LEU A 77 1.95 -8.04 -9.72
CA LEU A 77 1.45 -8.13 -11.10
C LEU A 77 1.71 -6.86 -11.89
N LEU A 78 1.46 -5.73 -11.28
CA LEU A 78 1.53 -4.40 -11.89
C LEU A 78 2.11 -3.42 -10.88
N LYS A 79 2.84 -2.43 -11.38
CA LYS A 79 3.26 -1.27 -10.61
C LYS A 79 2.43 -0.08 -11.02
N LEU A 80 1.65 0.43 -10.08
CA LEU A 80 0.85 1.63 -10.25
C LEU A 80 1.56 2.82 -9.64
N SER A 81 1.47 3.98 -10.27
CA SER A 81 1.96 5.23 -9.73
C SER A 81 0.89 6.29 -9.87
N ASP A 82 0.61 6.99 -8.77
CA ASP A 82 -0.16 8.22 -8.80
C ASP A 82 0.81 9.34 -9.23
N LEU A 83 0.54 9.91 -10.39
CA LEU A 83 1.34 10.99 -10.98
C LEU A 83 0.72 12.39 -10.75
N SER A 84 -0.36 12.49 -10.00
CA SER A 84 -1.00 13.78 -9.68
C SER A 84 -0.09 14.69 -8.85
N VAL A 85 0.79 14.06 -8.08
CA VAL A 85 1.82 14.72 -7.29
C VAL A 85 3.15 14.01 -7.52
N VAL A 86 4.17 14.76 -7.88
CA VAL A 86 5.53 14.23 -8.06
C VAL A 86 6.49 14.83 -7.03
N LYS A 87 7.54 14.08 -6.72
CA LYS A 87 8.55 14.50 -5.75
C LYS A 87 9.90 14.58 -6.43
N LEU A 88 10.50 15.76 -6.37
CA LEU A 88 11.86 16.00 -6.83
C LEU A 88 12.81 15.91 -5.63
N LYS A 89 13.85 15.10 -5.75
CA LYS A 89 14.96 15.06 -4.79
C LYS A 89 16.11 15.89 -5.34
N ILE A 90 16.46 16.95 -4.63
CA ILE A 90 17.64 17.77 -4.91
C ILE A 90 18.66 17.62 -3.79
N TYR A 91 19.88 18.05 -4.05
CA TYR A 91 20.97 18.04 -3.09
C TYR A 91 21.47 19.45 -2.86
N VAL A 92 21.51 19.85 -1.61
CA VAL A 92 21.90 21.19 -1.17
C VAL A 92 23.17 21.08 -0.35
N SER A 93 24.11 22.02 -0.50
CA SER A 93 25.32 22.07 0.30
C SER A 93 25.03 22.44 1.76
N GLU A 94 25.95 22.12 2.68
CA GLU A 94 25.85 22.50 4.08
C GLU A 94 25.72 24.03 4.24
N GLU A 95 26.44 24.80 3.44
CA GLU A 95 26.40 26.27 3.48
C GLU A 95 25.03 26.85 3.13
N GLU A 96 24.31 26.20 2.23
CA GLU A 96 22.98 26.64 1.75
C GLU A 96 21.86 26.08 2.62
N LEU A 97 22.11 24.95 3.31
CA LEU A 97 21.10 24.26 4.11
C LEU A 97 20.46 25.16 5.16
N GLY A 98 21.25 26.02 5.80
CA GLY A 98 20.76 26.95 6.83
C GLY A 98 19.69 27.93 6.34
N ARG A 99 19.56 28.10 5.01
CA ARG A 99 18.58 28.99 4.38
C ARG A 99 17.35 28.26 3.89
N VAL A 100 17.40 26.92 3.79
CA VAL A 100 16.28 26.10 3.31
C VAL A 100 15.42 25.69 4.50
N LYS A 101 14.11 25.95 4.42
CA LYS A 101 13.13 25.61 5.44
C LYS A 101 12.00 24.79 4.84
N LEU A 102 11.29 24.04 5.68
CA LEU A 102 10.05 23.36 5.27
C LEU A 102 9.01 24.39 4.80
N ASP A 103 8.16 23.97 3.87
CA ASP A 103 7.09 24.75 3.25
C ASP A 103 7.55 25.93 2.39
N GLN A 104 8.86 26.14 2.19
CA GLN A 104 9.34 27.13 1.22
C GLN A 104 8.94 26.76 -0.20
N LYS A 105 8.60 27.79 -0.98
CA LYS A 105 8.30 27.65 -2.40
C LYS A 105 9.57 27.40 -3.20
N ALA A 106 9.44 26.61 -4.23
CA ALA A 106 10.52 26.33 -5.18
C ALA A 106 9.99 26.33 -6.60
N ASP A 107 10.76 26.91 -7.50
CA ASP A 107 10.51 26.89 -8.94
C ASP A 107 11.29 25.72 -9.54
N VAL A 108 10.58 24.79 -10.16
CA VAL A 108 11.16 23.62 -10.79
C VAL A 108 11.09 23.74 -12.30
N LYS A 109 12.22 23.50 -12.95
CA LYS A 109 12.36 23.48 -14.40
C LYS A 109 12.84 22.09 -14.86
N VAL A 110 12.24 21.61 -15.93
CA VAL A 110 12.61 20.34 -16.56
C VAL A 110 13.01 20.58 -18.00
N ASP A 111 14.01 19.87 -18.48
CA ASP A 111 14.54 20.05 -19.84
C ASP A 111 13.50 19.80 -20.92
N ALA A 112 12.52 18.92 -20.66
CA ALA A 112 11.45 18.61 -21.59
C ALA A 112 10.49 19.78 -21.83
N TYR A 113 10.37 20.72 -20.88
CA TYR A 113 9.44 21.86 -20.93
C TYR A 113 10.16 23.17 -20.59
N LYS A 114 11.07 23.61 -21.49
CA LYS A 114 11.96 24.77 -21.27
C LYS A 114 11.23 26.09 -20.96
N SER A 115 9.99 26.25 -21.43
CA SER A 115 9.17 27.46 -21.21
C SER A 115 8.21 27.37 -20.03
N LYS A 116 8.09 26.19 -19.39
CA LYS A 116 7.14 25.95 -18.28
C LYS A 116 7.93 25.81 -16.98
N THR A 117 7.54 26.58 -15.97
CA THR A 117 8.03 26.46 -14.61
C THR A 117 6.94 25.82 -13.76
N PHE A 118 7.32 24.85 -12.97
CA PHE A 118 6.41 24.15 -12.07
C PHE A 118 6.66 24.63 -10.65
N GLU A 119 5.60 25.07 -9.97
CA GLU A 119 5.70 25.46 -8.57
C GLU A 119 5.68 24.21 -7.68
N GLY A 120 6.58 24.18 -6.69
CA GLY A 120 6.65 23.14 -5.69
C GLY A 120 6.90 23.71 -4.30
N ASN A 121 6.75 22.85 -3.29
CA ASN A 121 7.02 23.21 -1.90
C ASN A 121 8.01 22.20 -1.31
N VAL A 122 8.92 22.70 -0.48
CA VAL A 122 9.86 21.86 0.28
C VAL A 122 9.08 21.08 1.34
N ILE A 123 9.07 19.76 1.24
CA ILE A 123 8.33 18.88 2.17
C ILE A 123 9.24 18.10 3.12
N TYR A 124 10.51 18.00 2.80
CA TYR A 124 11.45 17.23 3.60
C TYR A 124 12.88 17.73 3.41
N ILE A 125 13.62 17.80 4.51
CA ILE A 125 15.05 18.09 4.55
C ILE A 125 15.70 16.94 5.32
N SER A 126 16.69 16.29 4.73
CA SER A 126 17.39 15.18 5.38
C SER A 126 18.15 15.68 6.62
N PRO A 127 18.01 15.04 7.78
CA PRO A 127 18.84 15.33 8.95
C PRO A 127 20.26 14.77 8.83
N GLU A 128 20.50 13.88 7.87
CA GLU A 128 21.78 13.23 7.65
C GLU A 128 22.38 13.67 6.31
N ALA A 129 23.69 13.92 6.34
CA ALA A 129 24.44 14.24 5.12
C ALA A 129 24.64 12.97 4.27
N GLU A 130 24.50 13.14 2.97
CA GLU A 130 24.83 12.12 1.97
C GLU A 130 26.09 12.55 1.22
N PHE A 131 26.86 11.58 0.72
CA PHE A 131 27.92 11.90 -0.26
C PHE A 131 27.30 12.21 -1.62
N THR A 132 27.88 13.17 -2.35
CA THR A 132 27.36 13.49 -3.70
C THR A 132 27.31 12.25 -4.57
N PRO A 133 26.17 11.94 -5.22
CA PRO A 133 26.00 10.72 -6.01
C PRO A 133 26.72 10.76 -7.37
N LYS A 134 27.69 11.64 -7.58
CA LYS A 134 28.46 11.72 -8.83
C LYS A 134 29.61 10.72 -8.84
N ASN A 135 29.76 9.99 -9.94
CA ASN A 135 31.00 9.29 -10.31
C ASN A 135 32.10 10.32 -10.58
N ILE A 136 32.85 10.70 -9.53
CA ILE A 136 33.84 11.77 -9.59
C ILE A 136 35.21 11.16 -9.83
N GLN A 137 35.91 11.66 -10.84
CA GLN A 137 37.24 11.19 -11.24
C GLN A 137 38.38 11.93 -10.51
N THR A 138 38.10 12.96 -9.73
CA THR A 138 39.12 13.76 -9.01
C THR A 138 38.96 13.66 -7.48
N GLN A 139 40.11 13.65 -6.76
CA GLN A 139 40.15 13.47 -5.30
C GLN A 139 39.53 14.64 -4.52
N ASP A 140 39.57 15.86 -5.03
CA ASP A 140 39.12 17.08 -4.35
C ASP A 140 37.59 17.25 -4.32
N GLU A 141 36.88 16.55 -5.18
CA GLU A 141 35.40 16.60 -5.23
C GLU A 141 34.70 15.50 -4.39
N ARG A 142 35.46 14.53 -3.85
CA ARG A 142 34.92 13.37 -3.12
C ARG A 142 34.37 13.68 -1.74
N THR A 143 34.58 14.88 -1.23
CA THR A 143 34.32 15.22 0.19
C THR A 143 33.25 16.27 0.42
N LYS A 144 32.47 16.63 -0.59
CA LYS A 144 31.35 17.56 -0.35
C LYS A 144 30.15 16.79 0.20
N LEU A 145 29.88 16.97 1.48
CA LEU A 145 28.67 16.54 2.12
C LEU A 145 27.51 17.38 1.61
N VAL A 146 26.43 16.72 1.23
CA VAL A 146 25.20 17.36 0.74
C VAL A 146 24.00 16.81 1.50
N PHE A 147 22.98 17.60 1.59
CA PHE A 147 21.75 17.21 2.24
C PHE A 147 20.64 17.04 1.21
N ALA A 148 19.92 15.94 1.31
CA ALA A 148 18.78 15.68 0.43
C ALA A 148 17.58 16.52 0.84
N VAL A 149 17.03 17.27 -0.11
CA VAL A 149 15.80 18.04 0.05
C VAL A 149 14.77 17.49 -0.92
N LYS A 150 13.54 17.25 -0.45
CA LYS A 150 12.43 16.80 -1.31
C LYS A 150 11.45 17.95 -1.49
N ILE A 151 11.14 18.20 -2.75
CA ILE A 151 10.16 19.19 -3.20
C ILE A 151 8.97 18.45 -3.76
N GLU A 152 7.79 18.76 -3.28
CA GLU A 152 6.53 18.25 -3.79
C GLU A 152 5.95 19.21 -4.83
N ILE A 153 5.54 18.67 -5.97
CA ILE A 153 5.06 19.43 -7.12
C ILE A 153 3.73 18.86 -7.55
N LYS A 154 2.71 19.70 -7.65
CA LYS A 154 1.41 19.32 -8.22
C LYS A 154 1.55 19.14 -9.72
N ASN A 155 1.02 18.07 -10.25
CA ASN A 155 1.14 17.67 -11.66
C ASN A 155 -0.23 17.35 -12.27
N PRO A 156 -1.13 18.34 -12.36
CA PRO A 156 -2.51 18.12 -12.82
C PRO A 156 -2.58 17.65 -14.27
N ASP A 157 -1.66 18.09 -15.10
CA ASP A 157 -1.60 17.76 -16.53
C ASP A 157 -0.80 16.47 -16.82
N PHE A 158 -0.24 15.83 -15.78
CA PHE A 158 0.63 14.64 -15.89
C PHE A 158 1.85 14.82 -16.81
N ASP A 159 2.33 16.06 -16.95
CA ASP A 159 3.51 16.41 -17.76
C ASP A 159 4.80 15.82 -17.14
N LEU A 160 4.92 15.90 -15.82
CA LEU A 160 6.07 15.40 -15.09
C LEU A 160 5.98 13.90 -14.90
N LYS A 161 7.08 13.22 -15.21
CA LYS A 161 7.20 11.75 -15.10
C LYS A 161 8.41 11.36 -14.27
N PRO A 162 8.33 10.23 -13.54
CA PRO A 162 9.49 9.70 -12.83
C PRO A 162 10.69 9.50 -13.75
N GLY A 163 11.88 9.88 -13.28
CA GLY A 163 13.11 9.77 -14.04
C GLY A 163 13.45 10.97 -14.93
N MET A 164 12.60 11.99 -15.01
CA MET A 164 12.94 13.23 -15.68
C MET A 164 14.00 14.02 -14.88
N PRO A 165 15.10 14.46 -15.51
CA PRO A 165 16.02 15.40 -14.90
C PRO A 165 15.33 16.75 -14.69
N ALA A 166 15.59 17.37 -13.55
CA ALA A 166 14.99 18.66 -13.21
C ALA A 166 15.91 19.47 -12.30
N ASP A 167 15.89 20.77 -12.47
CA ASP A 167 16.53 21.73 -11.60
C ASP A 167 15.50 22.47 -10.76
N ALA A 168 15.85 22.83 -9.52
CA ALA A 168 14.99 23.61 -8.67
C ALA A 168 15.70 24.83 -8.08
N VAL A 169 14.99 25.94 -8.03
CA VAL A 169 15.41 27.16 -7.34
C VAL A 169 14.48 27.36 -6.15
N VAL A 170 15.01 27.20 -4.93
CA VAL A 170 14.25 27.44 -3.69
C VAL A 170 14.26 28.94 -3.39
N HIS A 171 13.08 29.51 -3.13
CA HIS A 171 12.94 30.92 -2.75
C HIS A 171 13.37 31.07 -1.29
N ILE A 172 14.45 31.80 -1.08
CA ILE A 172 15.01 32.09 0.24
C ILE A 172 14.52 33.49 0.64
N ASP A 173 13.71 33.56 1.70
CA ASP A 173 13.27 34.81 2.32
C ASP A 173 14.37 35.43 3.21
#